data_de8f2251985d595b9c1c2a923d95d84c
#
_entry.id   de8f2251985d595b9c1c2a923d95d84c
#
_cell.length_a   1.000
_cell.length_b   1.000
_cell.length_c   1.000
_cell.angle_alpha   90.00
_cell.angle_beta   90.00
_cell.angle_gamma   90.00
#
_symmetry.space_group_name_H-M   'P 1'
#
loop_
_entity.id
_entity.type
_entity.pdbx_description
1 polymer ?
#
loop_
_entity_poly.entity_id
_entity_poly.type
_entity_poly.pdbx_seq_one_letter_code
_entity_poly.pdbx_strand_id
1 'polypeptide(L)'
;EGTAQSSAESQGKIDFKTKLIRVSEKLSLNLKENENTLLDKQLMSALPKIIEQLIAHKEQETMGKITSNLVDNLFSENAEVRAHAAKALTDIINSLSPERKTEMIESLSGRLIEWIKIETSVTPAYKTVCNYLQNIAQNFINHLHYTETIPVLDIFNDVNSGKLEKNDAIHEVCAQIIRNLATEENITLLFKEFNTNEHDKKDEAGIILSMFGDITLKRMLDTLQENVDGNERVRIMHLIIGTGQRAIPF
;
A
#
# COMPACT_ATOMS: atom_id res chain seq x y z
N GLU A 1 40.26 25.87 26.34
CA GLU A 1 38.85 26.32 26.07
C GLU A 1 38.08 25.34 25.18
N GLY A 2 38.72 24.56 24.29
CA GLY A 2 38.05 23.63 23.37
C GLY A 2 37.42 22.39 24.02
N THR A 3 37.90 21.92 25.16
CA THR A 3 37.41 20.69 25.83
C THR A 3 36.13 20.90 26.64
N ALA A 4 35.89 22.10 27.17
CA ALA A 4 34.68 22.41 27.94
C ALA A 4 33.43 22.62 27.05
N GLN A 5 33.59 23.21 25.85
CA GLN A 5 32.50 23.36 24.89
C GLN A 5 32.04 22.04 24.32
N SER A 6 32.96 21.13 23.99
CA SER A 6 32.65 19.79 23.48
C SER A 6 31.87 18.93 24.49
N SER A 7 32.20 19.05 25.79
CA SER A 7 31.48 18.31 26.84
C SER A 7 30.08 18.85 27.10
N ALA A 8 29.87 20.16 27.05
CA ALA A 8 28.55 20.79 27.22
C ALA A 8 27.60 20.48 26.06
N GLU A 9 28.10 20.49 24.83
CA GLU A 9 27.31 20.09 23.64
C GLU A 9 26.94 18.60 23.66
N SER A 10 27.84 17.74 24.10
CA SER A 10 27.59 16.31 24.25
C SER A 10 26.54 16.03 25.32
N GLN A 11 26.61 16.74 26.46
CA GLN A 11 25.63 16.62 27.55
C GLN A 11 24.27 17.13 27.13
N GLY A 12 24.18 18.24 26.39
CA GLY A 12 22.92 18.77 25.84
C GLY A 12 22.27 17.85 24.85
N LYS A 13 23.04 17.17 24.00
CA LYS A 13 22.54 16.16 23.05
C LYS A 13 22.02 14.90 23.75
N ILE A 14 22.67 14.45 24.81
CA ILE A 14 22.23 13.30 25.61
C ILE A 14 20.92 13.62 26.34
N ASP A 15 20.81 14.81 26.93
CA ASP A 15 19.59 15.24 27.61
C ASP A 15 18.40 15.37 26.64
N PHE A 16 18.62 15.95 25.47
CA PHE A 16 17.58 16.04 24.42
C PHE A 16 17.11 14.66 23.95
N LYS A 17 18.03 13.75 23.63
CA LYS A 17 17.69 12.37 23.21
C LYS A 17 16.86 11.66 24.28
N THR A 18 17.27 11.75 25.55
CA THR A 18 16.57 11.13 26.68
C THR A 18 15.13 11.68 26.81
N LYS A 19 14.98 13.01 26.69
CA LYS A 19 13.65 13.65 26.71
C LYS A 19 12.79 13.23 25.52
N LEU A 20 13.36 13.17 24.32
CA LEU A 20 12.67 12.72 23.12
C LEU A 20 12.12 11.31 23.29
N ILE A 21 12.95 10.35 23.72
CA ILE A 21 12.54 8.96 23.95
C ILE A 21 11.41 8.92 24.96
N ARG A 22 11.55 9.56 26.12
CA ARG A 22 10.53 9.55 27.18
C ARG A 22 9.18 10.12 26.73
N VAL A 23 9.20 11.22 25.96
CA VAL A 23 7.97 11.83 25.40
C VAL A 23 7.34 10.88 24.36
N SER A 24 8.15 10.27 23.52
CA SER A 24 7.70 9.35 22.48
C SER A 24 7.13 8.04 23.05
N GLU A 25 7.72 7.50 24.13
CA GLU A 25 7.20 6.33 24.84
C GLU A 25 5.83 6.64 25.48
N LYS A 26 5.71 7.82 26.12
CA LYS A 26 4.42 8.26 26.67
C LYS A 26 3.37 8.45 25.59
N LEU A 27 3.75 9.01 24.45
CA LEU A 27 2.87 9.15 23.29
C LEU A 27 2.42 7.79 22.76
N SER A 28 3.35 6.85 22.60
CA SER A 28 3.06 5.49 22.17
C SER A 28 2.06 4.80 23.10
N LEU A 29 2.25 4.94 24.43
CA LEU A 29 1.33 4.39 25.40
C LEU A 29 -0.07 5.04 25.31
N ASN A 30 -0.14 6.35 25.19
CA ASN A 30 -1.39 7.07 25.02
C ASN A 30 -2.15 6.64 23.75
N LEU A 31 -1.44 6.46 22.63
CA LEU A 31 -2.03 5.99 21.36
C LEU A 31 -2.60 4.57 21.49
N LYS A 32 -2.01 3.74 22.36
CA LYS A 32 -2.47 2.37 22.62
C LYS A 32 -3.67 2.31 23.54
N GLU A 33 -3.69 3.15 24.58
CA GLU A 33 -4.67 3.03 25.68
C GLU A 33 -5.87 3.99 25.53
N ASN A 34 -5.74 5.05 24.72
CA ASN A 34 -6.75 6.08 24.60
C ASN A 34 -6.89 6.57 23.15
N GLU A 35 -7.89 6.06 22.46
CA GLU A 35 -8.23 6.45 21.08
C GLU A 35 -8.46 7.97 20.93
N ASN A 36 -8.93 8.66 21.97
CA ASN A 36 -9.12 10.12 21.93
C ASN A 36 -7.80 10.90 21.74
N THR A 37 -6.66 10.26 21.98
CA THR A 37 -5.34 10.84 21.68
C THR A 37 -5.22 11.24 20.22
N LEU A 38 -5.85 10.49 19.32
CA LEU A 38 -5.86 10.78 17.87
C LEU A 38 -6.70 11.99 17.50
N LEU A 39 -7.61 12.43 18.37
CA LEU A 39 -8.43 13.63 18.16
C LEU A 39 -7.69 14.93 18.54
N ASP A 40 -6.55 14.83 19.21
CA ASP A 40 -5.68 15.98 19.53
C ASP A 40 -4.92 16.45 18.28
N LYS A 41 -5.45 17.51 17.64
CA LYS A 41 -4.89 18.07 16.42
C LYS A 41 -3.44 18.59 16.59
N GLN A 42 -3.09 19.12 17.77
CA GLN A 42 -1.73 19.63 18.03
C GLN A 42 -0.74 18.47 18.09
N LEU A 43 -1.12 17.42 18.81
CA LEU A 43 -0.28 16.22 18.92
C LEU A 43 -0.13 15.53 17.56
N MET A 44 -1.22 15.36 16.81
CA MET A 44 -1.17 14.73 15.48
C MET A 44 -0.32 15.53 14.49
N SER A 45 -0.39 16.86 14.52
CA SER A 45 0.46 17.71 13.66
C SER A 45 1.95 17.66 14.02
N ALA A 46 2.29 17.31 15.26
CA ALA A 46 3.67 17.19 15.71
C ALA A 46 4.29 15.80 15.40
N LEU A 47 3.46 14.79 15.14
CA LEU A 47 3.91 13.40 14.91
C LEU A 47 5.00 13.27 13.83
N PRO A 48 4.85 13.84 12.62
CA PRO A 48 5.88 13.71 11.58
C PRO A 48 7.25 14.20 12.08
N LYS A 49 7.28 15.33 12.79
CA LYS A 49 8.52 15.89 13.34
C LYS A 49 9.11 15.01 14.45
N ILE A 50 8.27 14.40 15.28
CA ILE A 50 8.72 13.46 16.32
C ILE A 50 9.37 12.24 15.66
N ILE A 51 8.74 11.68 14.64
CA ILE A 51 9.26 10.53 13.88
C ILE A 51 10.59 10.89 13.20
N GLU A 52 10.68 12.07 12.56
CA GLU A 52 11.92 12.54 11.94
C GLU A 52 13.06 12.62 12.97
N GLN A 53 12.79 13.14 14.17
CA GLN A 53 13.79 13.21 15.25
C GLN A 53 14.18 11.82 15.76
N LEU A 54 13.24 10.90 15.91
CA LEU A 54 13.54 9.51 16.29
C LEU A 54 14.44 8.83 15.25
N ILE A 55 14.18 9.06 13.97
CA ILE A 55 15.02 8.57 12.87
C ILE A 55 16.44 9.16 12.96
N ALA A 56 16.56 10.48 13.15
CA ALA A 56 17.84 11.16 13.26
C ALA A 56 18.68 10.65 14.43
N HIS A 57 18.03 10.24 15.52
CA HIS A 57 18.68 9.66 16.71
C HIS A 57 18.78 8.13 16.69
N LYS A 58 18.38 7.47 15.57
CA LYS A 58 18.40 6.00 15.39
C LYS A 58 17.53 5.23 16.40
N GLU A 59 16.44 5.83 16.85
CA GLU A 59 15.47 5.25 17.80
C GLU A 59 14.38 4.48 17.08
N GLN A 60 14.77 3.43 16.34
CA GLN A 60 13.86 2.63 15.48
C GLN A 60 12.80 1.89 16.29
N GLU A 61 13.13 1.39 17.47
CA GLU A 61 12.19 0.67 18.33
C GLU A 61 11.03 1.57 18.77
N THR A 62 11.33 2.79 19.24
CA THR A 62 10.31 3.74 19.69
C THR A 62 9.45 4.22 18.53
N MET A 63 10.05 4.47 17.36
CA MET A 63 9.34 4.79 16.13
C MET A 63 8.38 3.65 15.73
N GLY A 64 8.88 2.42 15.75
CA GLY A 64 8.09 1.24 15.42
C GLY A 64 6.87 1.07 16.33
N LYS A 65 7.01 1.32 17.65
CA LYS A 65 5.89 1.28 18.61
C LYS A 65 4.81 2.33 18.28
N ILE A 66 5.20 3.56 17.96
CA ILE A 66 4.25 4.61 17.57
C ILE A 66 3.52 4.22 16.30
N THR A 67 4.25 3.78 15.28
CA THR A 67 3.68 3.39 13.99
C THR A 67 2.75 2.19 14.14
N SER A 68 3.14 1.18 14.92
CA SER A 68 2.28 0.00 15.19
C SER A 68 0.97 0.41 15.85
N ASN A 69 1.03 1.29 16.88
CA ASN A 69 -0.18 1.75 17.55
C ASN A 69 -1.10 2.58 16.62
N LEU A 70 -0.53 3.37 15.70
CA LEU A 70 -1.33 4.07 14.69
C LEU A 70 -2.00 3.06 13.74
N VAL A 71 -1.27 2.04 13.31
CA VAL A 71 -1.82 0.97 12.46
C VAL A 71 -2.91 0.19 13.18
N ASP A 72 -2.77 -0.10 14.47
CA ASP A 72 -3.82 -0.77 15.23
C ASP A 72 -5.09 0.09 15.34
N ASN A 73 -4.95 1.41 15.46
CA ASN A 73 -6.09 2.33 15.47
C ASN A 73 -6.78 2.47 14.10
N LEU A 74 -6.19 2.00 12.99
CA LEU A 74 -6.90 1.86 11.71
C LEU A 74 -8.06 0.85 11.79
N PHE A 75 -8.09 0.00 12.80
CA PHE A 75 -9.10 -1.03 13.01
C PHE A 75 -10.07 -0.72 14.16
N SER A 76 -10.03 0.53 14.67
CA SER A 76 -11.00 0.99 15.67
C SER A 76 -12.44 0.86 15.13
N GLU A 77 -13.39 0.55 15.99
CA GLU A 77 -14.81 0.58 15.65
C GLU A 77 -15.29 2.00 15.31
N ASN A 78 -14.63 3.02 15.88
CA ASN A 78 -14.93 4.42 15.63
C ASN A 78 -14.32 4.89 14.29
N ALA A 79 -15.18 5.20 13.32
CA ALA A 79 -14.75 5.68 12.00
C ALA A 79 -13.91 6.99 12.04
N GLU A 80 -14.19 7.88 13.01
CA GLU A 80 -13.43 9.13 13.19
C GLU A 80 -12.00 8.82 13.66
N VAL A 81 -11.84 7.88 14.58
CA VAL A 81 -10.52 7.40 15.05
C VAL A 81 -9.74 6.79 13.87
N ARG A 82 -10.38 5.92 13.08
CA ARG A 82 -9.75 5.34 11.88
C ARG A 82 -9.26 6.41 10.91
N ALA A 83 -10.11 7.41 10.64
CA ALA A 83 -9.77 8.51 9.73
C ALA A 83 -8.58 9.34 10.23
N HIS A 84 -8.50 9.61 11.54
CA HIS A 84 -7.39 10.35 12.14
C HIS A 84 -6.11 9.50 12.17
N ALA A 85 -6.20 8.21 12.47
CA ALA A 85 -5.07 7.28 12.42
C ALA A 85 -4.50 7.19 10.99
N ALA A 86 -5.36 7.02 9.98
CA ALA A 86 -4.95 7.00 8.58
C ALA A 86 -4.30 8.31 8.15
N LYS A 87 -4.86 9.46 8.57
CA LYS A 87 -4.27 10.76 8.30
C LYS A 87 -2.90 10.90 8.95
N ALA A 88 -2.76 10.59 10.23
CA ALA A 88 -1.48 10.68 10.94
C ALA A 88 -0.42 9.77 10.29
N LEU A 89 -0.80 8.55 9.93
CA LEU A 89 0.09 7.60 9.25
C LEU A 89 0.55 8.13 7.89
N THR A 90 -0.38 8.67 7.07
CA THR A 90 -0.05 9.26 5.77
C THR A 90 0.82 10.51 5.89
N ASP A 91 0.60 11.35 6.89
CA ASP A 91 1.42 12.52 7.16
C ASP A 91 2.88 12.11 7.54
N ILE A 92 3.03 11.06 8.37
CA ILE A 92 4.34 10.48 8.70
C ILE A 92 5.03 9.97 7.44
N ILE A 93 4.37 9.10 6.67
CA ILE A 93 4.92 8.50 5.45
C ILE A 93 5.36 9.59 4.47
N ASN A 94 4.58 10.66 4.31
CA ASN A 94 4.92 11.76 3.42
C ASN A 94 6.12 12.61 3.89
N SER A 95 6.44 12.59 5.17
CA SER A 95 7.62 13.28 5.71
C SER A 95 8.94 12.51 5.55
N LEU A 96 8.87 11.22 5.18
CA LEU A 96 10.05 10.37 5.01
C LEU A 96 10.77 10.61 3.67
N SER A 97 12.07 10.26 3.63
CA SER A 97 12.80 10.17 2.35
C SER A 97 12.18 9.11 1.43
N PRO A 98 12.35 9.21 0.09
CA PRO A 98 11.74 8.27 -0.86
C PRO A 98 12.02 6.79 -0.52
N GLU A 99 13.26 6.45 -0.15
CA GLU A 99 13.68 5.08 0.17
C GLU A 99 12.93 4.56 1.41
N ARG A 100 12.93 5.34 2.49
CA ARG A 100 12.25 4.99 3.75
C ARG A 100 10.74 4.96 3.61
N LYS A 101 10.20 5.83 2.76
CA LYS A 101 8.78 5.81 2.40
C LYS A 101 8.40 4.49 1.77
N THR A 102 9.16 4.03 0.78
CA THR A 102 8.94 2.75 0.11
C THR A 102 9.03 1.60 1.12
N GLU A 103 10.12 1.50 1.89
CA GLU A 103 10.30 0.48 2.91
C GLU A 103 9.14 0.43 3.92
N MET A 104 8.68 1.60 4.38
CA MET A 104 7.57 1.68 5.34
C MET A 104 6.26 1.21 4.73
N ILE A 105 5.93 1.65 3.51
CA ILE A 105 4.69 1.25 2.84
C ILE A 105 4.73 -0.26 2.54
N GLU A 106 5.84 -0.81 2.07
CA GLU A 106 6.00 -2.25 1.84
C GLU A 106 5.77 -3.04 3.14
N SER A 107 6.37 -2.61 4.24
CA SER A 107 6.20 -3.27 5.54
C SER A 107 4.77 -3.21 6.08
N LEU A 108 4.00 -2.19 5.71
CA LEU A 108 2.63 -1.97 6.16
C LEU A 108 1.57 -2.46 5.15
N SER A 109 1.97 -2.85 3.94
CA SER A 109 1.05 -3.14 2.83
C SER A 109 -0.07 -4.11 3.20
N GLY A 110 0.25 -5.20 3.89
CA GLY A 110 -0.75 -6.17 4.35
C GLY A 110 -1.80 -5.56 5.29
N ARG A 111 -1.37 -4.73 6.25
CA ARG A 111 -2.28 -4.04 7.18
C ARG A 111 -3.11 -2.96 6.46
N LEU A 112 -2.54 -2.27 5.51
CA LEU A 112 -3.24 -1.28 4.71
C LEU A 112 -4.30 -1.92 3.81
N ILE A 113 -4.02 -3.09 3.23
CA ILE A 113 -4.99 -3.89 2.48
C ILE A 113 -6.17 -4.30 3.39
N GLU A 114 -5.90 -4.83 4.59
CA GLU A 114 -6.96 -5.19 5.53
C GLU A 114 -7.79 -3.98 5.97
N TRP A 115 -7.16 -2.81 6.14
CA TRP A 115 -7.90 -1.58 6.44
C TRP A 115 -8.83 -1.16 5.29
N ILE A 116 -8.40 -1.26 4.02
CA ILE A 116 -9.26 -0.97 2.87
C ILE A 116 -10.51 -1.88 2.88
N LYS A 117 -10.38 -3.13 3.32
CA LYS A 117 -11.52 -4.05 3.42
C LYS A 117 -12.61 -3.57 4.37
N ILE A 118 -12.25 -2.90 5.45
CA ILE A 118 -13.22 -2.44 6.46
C ILE A 118 -13.68 -1.00 6.26
N GLU A 119 -12.89 -0.16 5.58
CA GLU A 119 -13.22 1.26 5.43
C GLU A 119 -14.44 1.46 4.51
N THR A 120 -15.30 2.40 4.88
CA THR A 120 -16.60 2.65 4.22
C THR A 120 -16.71 4.03 3.61
N SER A 121 -15.68 4.87 3.77
CA SER A 121 -15.68 6.27 3.30
C SER A 121 -14.42 6.64 2.55
N VAL A 122 -14.57 7.44 1.49
CA VAL A 122 -13.46 7.97 0.71
C VAL A 122 -12.96 9.26 1.33
N THR A 123 -11.99 9.15 2.24
CA THR A 123 -11.28 10.30 2.81
C THR A 123 -10.04 10.66 1.97
N PRO A 124 -9.42 11.85 2.16
CA PRO A 124 -8.12 12.15 1.56
C PRO A 124 -7.04 11.11 1.92
N ALA A 125 -7.02 10.65 3.17
CA ALA A 125 -6.09 9.60 3.62
C ALA A 125 -6.37 8.26 2.92
N TYR A 126 -7.64 7.89 2.71
CA TYR A 126 -8.01 6.70 1.94
C TYR A 126 -7.42 6.74 0.53
N LYS A 127 -7.62 7.84 -0.20
CA LYS A 127 -7.04 8.01 -1.54
C LYS A 127 -5.53 7.95 -1.53
N THR A 128 -4.89 8.54 -0.52
CA THR A 128 -3.42 8.52 -0.37
C THR A 128 -2.91 7.10 -0.15
N VAL A 129 -3.55 6.31 0.72
CA VAL A 129 -3.19 4.90 0.95
C VAL A 129 -3.40 4.07 -0.32
N CYS A 130 -4.52 4.24 -1.01
CA CYS A 130 -4.76 3.59 -2.30
C CYS A 130 -3.65 3.90 -3.31
N ASN A 131 -3.22 5.16 -3.42
CA ASN A 131 -2.11 5.56 -4.29
C ASN A 131 -0.78 4.93 -3.86
N TYR A 132 -0.53 4.78 -2.55
CA TYR A 132 0.67 4.07 -2.09
C TYR A 132 0.66 2.61 -2.54
N LEU A 133 -0.46 1.92 -2.37
CA LEU A 133 -0.60 0.52 -2.81
C LEU A 133 -0.49 0.40 -4.34
N GLN A 134 -1.08 1.34 -5.09
CA GLN A 134 -0.89 1.38 -6.55
C GLN A 134 0.59 1.50 -6.93
N ASN A 135 1.32 2.42 -6.30
CA ASN A 135 2.74 2.64 -6.60
C ASN A 135 3.61 1.42 -6.26
N ILE A 136 3.28 0.73 -5.14
CA ILE A 136 3.95 -0.52 -4.79
C ILE A 136 3.65 -1.61 -5.81
N ALA A 137 2.38 -1.80 -6.21
CA ALA A 137 2.02 -2.78 -7.23
C ALA A 137 2.74 -2.49 -8.55
N GLN A 138 2.83 -1.22 -8.97
CA GLN A 138 3.60 -0.83 -10.15
C GLN A 138 5.09 -1.17 -10.00
N ASN A 139 5.67 -0.91 -8.83
CA ASN A 139 7.07 -1.25 -8.55
C ASN A 139 7.30 -2.76 -8.59
N PHE A 140 6.41 -3.54 -8.01
CA PHE A 140 6.47 -5.00 -8.05
C PHE A 140 6.34 -5.56 -9.47
N ILE A 141 5.42 -5.03 -10.28
CA ILE A 141 5.28 -5.41 -11.70
C ILE A 141 6.58 -5.14 -12.44
N ASN A 142 7.17 -3.95 -12.29
CA ASN A 142 8.41 -3.55 -12.97
C ASN A 142 9.61 -4.43 -12.61
N HIS A 143 9.63 -5.00 -11.38
CA HIS A 143 10.68 -5.89 -10.90
C HIS A 143 10.32 -7.37 -10.99
N LEU A 144 9.21 -7.71 -11.65
CA LEU A 144 8.71 -9.08 -11.81
C LEU A 144 8.42 -9.80 -10.48
N HIS A 145 8.01 -9.05 -9.45
CA HIS A 145 7.59 -9.54 -8.14
C HIS A 145 6.07 -9.79 -8.13
N TYR A 146 5.61 -10.73 -8.93
CA TYR A 146 4.19 -10.94 -9.18
C TYR A 146 3.46 -11.54 -7.98
N THR A 147 4.13 -12.40 -7.21
CA THR A 147 3.58 -12.97 -5.97
C THR A 147 3.19 -11.88 -4.97
N GLU A 148 4.00 -10.82 -4.86
CA GLU A 148 3.75 -9.67 -4.00
C GLU A 148 2.73 -8.69 -4.61
N THR A 149 2.62 -8.67 -5.94
CA THR A 149 1.64 -7.83 -6.66
C THR A 149 0.21 -8.33 -6.45
N ILE A 150 -0.02 -9.64 -6.49
CA ILE A 150 -1.35 -10.26 -6.46
C ILE A 150 -2.18 -9.80 -5.26
N PRO A 151 -1.72 -9.86 -4.00
CA PRO A 151 -2.52 -9.43 -2.86
C PRO A 151 -2.93 -7.96 -2.91
N VAL A 152 -2.10 -7.09 -3.51
CA VAL A 152 -2.40 -5.66 -3.67
C VAL A 152 -3.47 -5.45 -4.73
N LEU A 153 -3.42 -6.19 -5.84
CA LEU A 153 -4.43 -6.10 -6.89
C LEU A 153 -5.75 -6.74 -6.49
N ASP A 154 -5.71 -7.85 -5.72
CA ASP A 154 -6.89 -8.58 -5.26
C ASP A 154 -7.88 -7.69 -4.55
N ILE A 155 -7.42 -6.83 -3.63
CA ILE A 155 -8.33 -5.94 -2.89
C ILE A 155 -9.08 -4.99 -3.82
N PHE A 156 -8.39 -4.38 -4.78
CA PHE A 156 -9.03 -3.46 -5.73
C PHE A 156 -9.95 -4.21 -6.69
N ASN A 157 -9.56 -5.41 -7.10
CA ASN A 157 -10.36 -6.27 -7.96
C ASN A 157 -11.60 -6.83 -7.23
N ASP A 158 -11.50 -7.23 -5.98
CA ASP A 158 -12.62 -7.71 -5.17
C ASP A 158 -13.69 -6.61 -4.99
N VAL A 159 -13.27 -5.36 -4.79
CA VAL A 159 -14.19 -4.21 -4.80
C VAL A 159 -14.79 -4.00 -6.18
N ASN A 160 -13.97 -3.91 -7.22
CA ASN A 160 -14.41 -3.59 -8.58
C ASN A 160 -15.38 -4.65 -9.16
N SER A 161 -15.21 -5.90 -8.75
CA SER A 161 -16.08 -7.01 -9.16
C SER A 161 -17.34 -7.18 -8.32
N GLY A 162 -17.53 -6.39 -7.28
CA GLY A 162 -18.64 -6.54 -6.34
C GLY A 162 -18.52 -7.73 -5.37
N LYS A 163 -17.40 -8.47 -5.39
CA LYS A 163 -17.14 -9.56 -4.43
C LYS A 163 -16.98 -8.99 -3.00
N LEU A 164 -16.42 -7.80 -2.88
CA LEU A 164 -16.42 -7.00 -1.66
C LEU A 164 -17.37 -5.81 -1.86
N GLU A 165 -18.53 -5.86 -1.21
CA GLU A 165 -19.52 -4.79 -1.32
C GLU A 165 -19.01 -3.48 -0.73
N LYS A 166 -19.00 -2.44 -1.54
CA LYS A 166 -18.60 -1.08 -1.19
C LYS A 166 -19.55 -0.07 -1.85
N ASN A 167 -19.52 1.18 -1.40
CA ASN A 167 -20.26 2.25 -2.04
C ASN A 167 -19.60 2.70 -3.37
N ASP A 168 -20.36 3.40 -4.21
CA ASP A 168 -19.94 3.83 -5.56
C ASP A 168 -18.65 4.65 -5.54
N ALA A 169 -18.44 5.47 -4.50
CA ALA A 169 -17.24 6.29 -4.41
C ALA A 169 -15.96 5.46 -4.20
N ILE A 170 -16.05 4.40 -3.40
CA ILE A 170 -14.95 3.44 -3.21
C ILE A 170 -14.74 2.62 -4.47
N HIS A 171 -15.83 2.15 -5.11
CA HIS A 171 -15.77 1.45 -6.39
C HIS A 171 -15.02 2.26 -7.44
N GLU A 172 -15.35 3.55 -7.61
CA GLU A 172 -14.68 4.41 -8.59
C GLU A 172 -13.17 4.56 -8.32
N VAL A 173 -12.77 4.72 -7.05
CA VAL A 173 -11.35 4.77 -6.67
C VAL A 173 -10.64 3.47 -7.04
N CYS A 174 -11.22 2.31 -6.70
CA CYS A 174 -10.62 1.01 -6.98
C CYS A 174 -10.56 0.73 -8.50
N ALA A 175 -11.63 1.03 -9.23
CA ALA A 175 -11.67 0.90 -10.68
C ALA A 175 -10.61 1.79 -11.36
N GLN A 176 -10.40 3.01 -10.86
CA GLN A 176 -9.37 3.90 -11.40
C GLN A 176 -7.96 3.35 -11.16
N ILE A 177 -7.70 2.72 -10.01
CA ILE A 177 -6.39 2.10 -9.73
C ILE A 177 -6.12 0.94 -10.68
N ILE A 178 -7.10 0.07 -10.90
CA ILE A 178 -6.96 -1.02 -11.89
C ILE A 178 -6.67 -0.45 -13.28
N ARG A 179 -7.40 0.59 -13.71
CA ARG A 179 -7.14 1.28 -15.00
C ARG A 179 -5.73 1.86 -15.08
N ASN A 180 -5.25 2.48 -14.00
CA ASN A 180 -3.92 3.08 -13.94
C ASN A 180 -2.80 2.04 -14.04
N LEU A 181 -3.00 0.83 -13.49
CA LEU A 181 -2.04 -0.26 -13.54
C LEU A 181 -2.13 -1.07 -14.84
N ALA A 182 -3.29 -1.13 -15.47
CA ALA A 182 -3.50 -1.82 -16.74
C ALA A 182 -3.01 -1.00 -17.95
N THR A 183 -1.80 -0.47 -17.87
CA THR A 183 -1.16 0.26 -18.98
C THR A 183 -0.71 -0.70 -20.08
N GLU A 184 -0.58 -0.19 -21.31
CA GLU A 184 -0.07 -0.99 -22.43
C GLU A 184 1.34 -1.56 -22.15
N GLU A 185 2.16 -0.84 -21.42
CA GLU A 185 3.49 -1.27 -21.00
C GLU A 185 3.42 -2.47 -20.04
N ASN A 186 2.62 -2.36 -18.98
CA ASN A 186 2.43 -3.45 -18.01
C ASN A 186 1.80 -4.68 -18.67
N ILE A 187 0.79 -4.49 -19.50
CA ILE A 187 0.12 -5.57 -20.22
C ILE A 187 1.14 -6.28 -21.14
N THR A 188 1.95 -5.53 -21.87
CA THR A 188 2.99 -6.11 -22.74
C THR A 188 4.03 -6.92 -21.95
N LEU A 189 4.48 -6.39 -20.81
CA LEU A 189 5.42 -7.08 -19.94
C LEU A 189 4.82 -8.39 -19.42
N LEU A 190 3.60 -8.35 -18.89
CA LEU A 190 2.90 -9.51 -18.35
C LEU A 190 2.61 -10.58 -19.42
N PHE A 191 2.21 -10.17 -20.65
CA PHE A 191 2.04 -11.10 -21.76
C PHE A 191 3.34 -11.77 -22.18
N LYS A 192 4.45 -11.03 -22.17
CA LYS A 192 5.76 -11.61 -22.45
C LYS A 192 6.10 -12.70 -21.43
N GLU A 193 5.94 -12.43 -20.14
CA GLU A 193 6.19 -13.40 -19.07
C GLU A 193 5.23 -14.59 -19.16
N PHE A 194 3.95 -14.35 -19.43
CA PHE A 194 2.94 -15.40 -19.60
C PHE A 194 3.27 -16.35 -20.76
N ASN A 195 3.87 -15.86 -21.84
CA ASN A 195 4.23 -16.63 -23.03
C ASN A 195 5.63 -17.25 -22.96
N THR A 196 6.46 -16.92 -21.96
CA THR A 196 7.77 -17.57 -21.78
C THR A 196 7.59 -19.02 -21.33
N ASN A 197 8.56 -19.88 -21.68
CA ASN A 197 8.58 -21.26 -21.24
C ASN A 197 9.21 -21.45 -19.83
N GLU A 198 9.66 -20.37 -19.20
CA GLU A 198 10.16 -20.38 -17.83
C GLU A 198 8.96 -20.37 -16.87
N HIS A 199 8.82 -21.45 -16.11
CA HIS A 199 7.58 -21.77 -15.37
C HIS A 199 7.29 -20.87 -14.15
N ASP A 200 8.31 -20.24 -13.56
CA ASP A 200 8.20 -19.69 -12.21
C ASP A 200 7.31 -18.44 -12.07
N LYS A 201 7.05 -17.69 -13.13
CA LYS A 201 6.29 -16.43 -13.07
C LYS A 201 5.08 -16.36 -13.98
N LYS A 202 4.85 -17.41 -14.73
CA LYS A 202 3.84 -17.46 -15.78
C LYS A 202 2.44 -17.46 -15.23
N ASP A 203 2.18 -18.27 -14.23
CA ASP A 203 0.85 -18.41 -13.64
C ASP A 203 0.44 -17.11 -12.93
N GLU A 204 1.38 -16.49 -12.21
CA GLU A 204 1.15 -15.21 -11.55
C GLU A 204 0.91 -14.07 -12.56
N ALA A 205 1.69 -14.01 -13.65
CA ALA A 205 1.45 -13.04 -14.71
C ALA A 205 0.06 -13.21 -15.34
N GLY A 206 -0.37 -14.46 -15.55
CA GLY A 206 -1.71 -14.79 -16.01
C GLY A 206 -2.81 -14.33 -15.04
N ILE A 207 -2.61 -14.55 -13.73
CA ILE A 207 -3.53 -14.09 -12.69
C ILE A 207 -3.65 -12.56 -12.75
N ILE A 208 -2.54 -11.82 -12.82
CA ILE A 208 -2.55 -10.34 -12.88
C ILE A 208 -3.26 -9.86 -14.15
N LEU A 209 -2.98 -10.47 -15.31
CA LEU A 209 -3.67 -10.14 -16.56
C LEU A 209 -5.20 -10.34 -16.43
N SER A 210 -5.64 -11.40 -15.74
CA SER A 210 -7.06 -11.64 -15.51
C SER A 210 -7.71 -10.59 -14.60
N MET A 211 -6.96 -10.02 -13.65
CA MET A 211 -7.43 -8.96 -12.75
C MET A 211 -7.64 -7.62 -13.44
N PHE A 212 -6.97 -7.38 -14.56
CA PHE A 212 -7.19 -6.18 -15.39
C PHE A 212 -8.50 -6.25 -16.21
N GLY A 213 -9.16 -7.41 -16.22
CA GLY A 213 -10.51 -7.60 -16.77
C GLY A 213 -10.62 -7.24 -18.25
N ASP A 214 -11.66 -6.45 -18.58
CA ASP A 214 -11.97 -6.10 -19.98
C ASP A 214 -10.84 -5.39 -20.72
N ILE A 215 -9.94 -4.71 -19.99
CA ILE A 215 -8.82 -4.00 -20.61
C ILE A 215 -7.88 -4.99 -21.32
N THR A 216 -7.63 -6.15 -20.71
CA THR A 216 -6.76 -7.19 -21.28
C THR A 216 -7.53 -8.14 -22.21
N LEU A 217 -8.84 -8.27 -22.04
CA LEU A 217 -9.66 -9.21 -22.79
C LEU A 217 -9.58 -8.97 -24.31
N LYS A 218 -9.69 -7.71 -24.73
CA LYS A 218 -9.56 -7.36 -26.15
C LYS A 218 -8.23 -7.84 -26.72
N ARG A 219 -7.14 -7.58 -26.04
CA ARG A 219 -5.80 -8.01 -26.48
C ARG A 219 -5.67 -9.53 -26.51
N MET A 220 -6.24 -10.23 -25.51
CA MET A 220 -6.28 -11.70 -25.52
C MET A 220 -7.03 -12.24 -26.74
N LEU A 221 -8.18 -11.64 -27.11
CA LEU A 221 -8.94 -12.01 -28.28
C LEU A 221 -8.18 -11.71 -29.58
N ASP A 222 -7.53 -10.55 -29.67
CA ASP A 222 -6.73 -10.19 -30.85
C ASP A 222 -5.56 -11.18 -31.03
N THR A 223 -4.87 -11.55 -29.93
CA THR A 223 -3.79 -12.55 -29.96
C THR A 223 -4.28 -13.93 -30.40
N LEU A 224 -5.50 -14.35 -30.02
CA LEU A 224 -6.08 -15.61 -30.49
C LEU A 224 -6.37 -15.64 -32.00
N GLN A 225 -6.54 -14.46 -32.63
CA GLN A 225 -6.73 -14.33 -34.07
C GLN A 225 -5.41 -14.39 -34.84
N GLU A 226 -4.30 -14.09 -34.16
CA GLU A 226 -2.97 -14.26 -34.71
C GLU A 226 -2.59 -15.75 -34.78
N ASN A 227 -1.53 -16.06 -35.53
CA ASN A 227 -1.10 -17.44 -35.77
C ASN A 227 -0.28 -17.97 -34.59
N VAL A 228 -0.91 -18.10 -33.41
CA VAL A 228 -0.29 -18.63 -32.18
C VAL A 228 -0.28 -20.16 -32.19
N ASP A 229 0.71 -20.74 -31.52
CA ASP A 229 0.80 -22.20 -31.36
C ASP A 229 -0.37 -22.76 -30.53
N GLY A 230 -0.63 -24.06 -30.66
CA GLY A 230 -1.78 -24.70 -30.00
C GLY A 230 -1.74 -24.60 -28.48
N ASN A 231 -0.54 -24.61 -27.87
CA ASN A 231 -0.40 -24.53 -26.41
C ASN A 231 -0.66 -23.09 -25.91
N GLU A 232 -0.15 -22.10 -26.62
CA GLU A 232 -0.41 -20.69 -26.33
C GLU A 232 -1.89 -20.37 -26.45
N ARG A 233 -2.54 -20.86 -27.50
CA ARG A 233 -3.99 -20.71 -27.70
C ARG A 233 -4.80 -21.28 -26.53
N VAL A 234 -4.49 -22.48 -26.06
CA VAL A 234 -5.17 -23.10 -24.91
C VAL A 234 -4.97 -22.26 -23.64
N ARG A 235 -3.77 -21.74 -23.41
CA ARG A 235 -3.48 -20.90 -22.25
C ARG A 235 -4.28 -19.60 -22.27
N ILE A 236 -4.28 -18.89 -23.39
CA ILE A 236 -5.06 -17.65 -23.56
C ILE A 236 -6.56 -17.93 -23.38
N MET A 237 -7.06 -19.04 -23.92
CA MET A 237 -8.46 -19.46 -23.70
C MET A 237 -8.76 -19.70 -22.23
N HIS A 238 -7.86 -20.33 -21.46
CA HIS A 238 -8.04 -20.51 -20.02
C HIS A 238 -8.06 -19.18 -19.27
N LEU A 239 -7.23 -18.21 -19.65
CA LEU A 239 -7.27 -16.87 -19.08
C LEU A 239 -8.61 -16.16 -19.38
N ILE A 240 -9.07 -16.23 -20.63
CA ILE A 240 -10.36 -15.64 -21.03
C ILE A 240 -11.51 -16.30 -20.24
N ILE A 241 -11.50 -17.61 -20.07
CA ILE A 241 -12.49 -18.32 -19.25
C ILE A 241 -12.41 -17.91 -17.79
N GLY A 242 -11.19 -17.79 -17.23
CA GLY A 242 -10.97 -17.31 -15.87
C GLY A 242 -11.42 -15.86 -15.65
N THR A 243 -11.31 -15.03 -16.67
CA THR A 243 -11.83 -13.65 -16.69
C THR A 243 -13.35 -13.65 -16.92
N GLY A 244 -13.85 -14.72 -17.50
CA GLY A 244 -15.04 -14.80 -18.36
C GLY A 244 -16.41 -14.89 -17.69
N GLN A 245 -16.55 -14.94 -16.37
CA GLN A 245 -17.87 -14.62 -15.77
C GLN A 245 -18.18 -13.12 -15.84
N ARG A 246 -17.18 -12.30 -16.14
CA ARG A 246 -17.26 -10.84 -16.26
C ARG A 246 -17.22 -10.36 -17.72
N ALA A 247 -16.79 -11.20 -18.65
CA ALA A 247 -16.62 -10.86 -20.06
C ALA A 247 -17.87 -11.07 -20.91
N ILE A 248 -18.97 -11.56 -20.34
CA ILE A 248 -20.25 -11.71 -21.05
C ILE A 248 -21.14 -10.55 -20.63
N PRO A 249 -21.32 -9.51 -21.48
CA PRO A 249 -22.39 -8.55 -21.27
C PRO A 249 -23.72 -9.28 -21.36
N PHE A 250 -24.56 -9.13 -20.33
CA PHE A 250 -25.93 -9.61 -20.32
C PHE A 250 -26.76 -8.93 -21.39
#